data_57e54030ff1bb7fa81cce74dfb59e8e3
#
_entry.id   57e54030ff1bb7fa81cce74dfb59e8e3
#
_cell.length_a   1.000
_cell.length_b   1.000
_cell.length_c   1.000
_cell.angle_alpha   90.00
_cell.angle_beta   90.00
_cell.angle_gamma   90.00
#
_symmetry.space_group_name_H-M   'P 1'
#
loop_
_entity.id
_entity.type
_entity.pdbx_description
1 polymer ?
#
loop_
_entity_poly.entity_id
_entity_poly.type
_entity_poly.pdbx_seq_one_letter_code
_entity_poly.pdbx_strand_id
1 'polypeptide(L)'
;MARQGKSTNDEVSFADVMLEKRCRKAQNVFLNQVDRLIDWRPIRTLINKKYTKRQNAAGAPAYDVILLFKMLLLQTWYGLSDCALEERVNDSVTFSRFLGLSMEAVSPDHSTISRFRTALTESGLLDKLLKAFNKQLSAHHIAIKEGVLIDASIVDSPHRPDGILRITVADDREGTRSDDEKDEEEAYHKFLLQERKGTDGEARWVKKKVYRYGYKKHVLTNREGIIRQVITTPANRNDLKELIPLLREEDLPADTPVYADKGYATEENRAFLTLHHLRDCIMHKAYRNRPLSQAQHLFNRSISPIRSVIERTFGSIRRWFDG
;
A
#
# COMPACT_ATOMS: atom_id res chain seq x y z
N MET A 1 -42.94 -10.17 -3.76
CA MET A 1 -42.42 -9.32 -4.84
C MET A 1 -40.97 -8.95 -4.50
N ALA A 2 -40.02 -9.57 -5.16
CA ALA A 2 -38.59 -9.32 -4.94
C ALA A 2 -38.26 -7.96 -5.57
N ARG A 3 -37.81 -6.98 -4.76
CA ARG A 3 -37.25 -5.73 -5.27
C ARG A 3 -35.90 -6.07 -5.90
N GLN A 4 -35.84 -5.93 -7.23
CA GLN A 4 -34.61 -6.00 -8.00
C GLN A 4 -33.63 -4.96 -7.43
N GLY A 5 -32.38 -5.38 -7.20
CA GLY A 5 -31.29 -4.49 -6.88
C GLY A 5 -31.19 -3.39 -7.92
N LYS A 6 -30.76 -2.17 -7.52
CA LYS A 6 -30.46 -1.09 -8.47
C LYS A 6 -29.48 -1.61 -9.51
N SER A 7 -30.00 -2.08 -10.63
CA SER A 7 -29.30 -2.28 -11.87
C SER A 7 -28.75 -0.90 -12.25
N THR A 8 -27.46 -0.81 -12.56
CA THR A 8 -26.95 0.24 -13.42
C THR A 8 -27.78 0.13 -14.69
N ASN A 9 -28.73 1.07 -14.90
CA ASN A 9 -29.53 1.10 -16.12
C ASN A 9 -28.57 1.25 -17.30
N ASP A 10 -28.53 0.24 -18.17
CA ASP A 10 -27.83 0.30 -19.47
C ASP A 10 -28.53 1.25 -20.47
N GLU A 11 -29.56 1.97 -20.06
CA GLU A 11 -30.23 2.98 -20.88
C GLU A 11 -29.39 4.25 -20.94
N VAL A 12 -28.75 4.45 -22.09
CA VAL A 12 -27.96 5.65 -22.37
C VAL A 12 -28.91 6.85 -22.43
N SER A 13 -28.85 7.74 -21.46
CA SER A 13 -29.63 8.97 -21.42
C SER A 13 -29.17 9.95 -22.52
N PHE A 14 -30.06 10.80 -23.00
CA PHE A 14 -29.72 11.91 -23.91
C PHE A 14 -28.61 12.80 -23.32
N ALA A 15 -28.59 12.99 -22.00
CA ALA A 15 -27.53 13.67 -21.29
C ALA A 15 -26.18 12.96 -21.44
N ASP A 16 -26.14 11.63 -21.41
CA ASP A 16 -24.90 10.83 -21.56
C ASP A 16 -24.33 11.01 -22.99
N VAL A 17 -25.18 11.04 -24.01
CA VAL A 17 -24.78 11.29 -25.40
C VAL A 17 -24.20 12.69 -25.59
N MET A 18 -24.83 13.71 -24.97
CA MET A 18 -24.34 15.10 -25.04
C MET A 18 -23.00 15.26 -24.27
N LEU A 19 -22.82 14.53 -23.20
CA LEU A 19 -21.57 14.53 -22.41
C LEU A 19 -20.43 13.82 -23.14
N GLU A 20 -20.69 12.80 -23.94
CA GLU A 20 -19.68 12.16 -24.80
C GLU A 20 -19.01 13.17 -25.76
N LYS A 21 -19.77 14.11 -26.28
CA LYS A 21 -19.23 15.15 -27.16
C LYS A 21 -18.36 16.20 -26.46
N ARG A 22 -18.49 16.37 -25.14
CA ARG A 22 -17.73 17.37 -24.36
C ARG A 22 -16.37 16.83 -23.84
N CYS A 23 -16.11 15.53 -23.90
CA CYS A 23 -14.97 14.90 -23.26
C CYS A 23 -13.69 14.97 -24.10
N ARG A 24 -13.01 16.12 -24.15
CA ARG A 24 -11.71 16.30 -24.83
C ARG A 24 -10.52 16.47 -23.86
N LYS A 25 -10.68 16.30 -22.55
CA LYS A 25 -9.61 16.54 -21.56
C LYS A 25 -8.74 15.29 -21.33
N ALA A 26 -7.45 15.48 -21.03
CA ALA A 26 -6.47 14.42 -20.78
C ALA A 26 -6.90 13.43 -19.68
N GLN A 27 -7.63 13.88 -18.66
CA GLN A 27 -8.19 13.02 -17.62
C GLN A 27 -9.13 11.93 -18.14
N ASN A 28 -9.96 12.26 -19.14
CA ASN A 28 -10.85 11.29 -19.78
C ASN A 28 -10.06 10.23 -20.54
N VAL A 29 -8.94 10.60 -21.17
CA VAL A 29 -8.09 9.66 -21.88
C VAL A 29 -7.52 8.63 -20.93
N PHE A 30 -6.98 9.07 -19.79
CA PHE A 30 -6.40 8.16 -18.78
C PHE A 30 -7.44 7.18 -18.21
N LEU A 31 -8.55 7.68 -17.68
CA LEU A 31 -9.57 6.83 -17.07
C LEU A 31 -10.20 5.86 -18.08
N ASN A 32 -10.44 6.30 -19.32
CA ASN A 32 -10.93 5.45 -20.38
C ASN A 32 -9.90 4.38 -20.80
N GLN A 33 -8.60 4.71 -20.81
CA GLN A 33 -7.56 3.74 -21.10
C GLN A 33 -7.49 2.67 -20.01
N VAL A 34 -7.55 3.05 -18.72
CA VAL A 34 -7.60 2.12 -17.61
C VAL A 34 -8.81 1.20 -17.71
N ASP A 35 -9.97 1.75 -17.99
CA ASP A 35 -11.21 0.96 -18.06
C ASP A 35 -11.22 -0.03 -19.23
N ARG A 36 -10.56 0.30 -20.33
CA ARG A 36 -10.36 -0.60 -21.48
C ARG A 36 -9.27 -1.66 -21.25
N LEU A 37 -8.22 -1.30 -20.51
CA LEU A 37 -7.07 -2.17 -20.28
C LEU A 37 -7.36 -3.25 -19.25
N ILE A 38 -8.12 -2.89 -18.21
CA ILE A 38 -8.36 -3.76 -17.05
C ILE A 38 -9.67 -4.54 -17.22
N ASP A 39 -9.57 -5.87 -17.21
CA ASP A 39 -10.75 -6.72 -17.02
C ASP A 39 -11.14 -6.73 -15.53
N TRP A 40 -12.27 -6.09 -15.23
CA TRP A 40 -12.79 -5.97 -13.87
C TRP A 40 -13.42 -7.26 -13.32
N ARG A 41 -13.73 -8.25 -14.15
CA ARG A 41 -14.40 -9.50 -13.74
C ARG A 41 -13.59 -10.33 -12.75
N PRO A 42 -12.28 -10.60 -12.97
CA PRO A 42 -11.47 -11.32 -12.00
C PRO A 42 -11.34 -10.56 -10.68
N ILE A 43 -11.24 -9.22 -10.73
CA ILE A 43 -11.15 -8.34 -9.57
C ILE A 43 -12.44 -8.43 -8.75
N ARG A 44 -13.61 -8.34 -9.42
CA ARG A 44 -14.93 -8.54 -8.81
C ARG A 44 -15.02 -9.87 -8.10
N THR A 45 -14.58 -10.95 -8.74
CA THR A 45 -14.60 -12.29 -8.17
C THR A 45 -13.75 -12.40 -6.91
N LEU A 46 -12.54 -11.80 -6.93
CA LEU A 46 -11.64 -11.79 -5.77
C LEU A 46 -12.25 -11.04 -4.59
N ILE A 47 -12.82 -9.87 -4.83
CA ILE A 47 -13.42 -9.05 -3.76
C ILE A 47 -14.66 -9.76 -3.20
N ASN A 48 -15.57 -10.24 -4.03
CA ASN A 48 -16.79 -10.91 -3.60
C ASN A 48 -16.56 -12.19 -2.79
N LYS A 49 -15.41 -12.87 -2.96
CA LYS A 49 -15.09 -14.07 -2.17
C LYS A 49 -14.91 -13.78 -0.67
N LYS A 50 -14.48 -12.58 -0.31
CA LYS A 50 -14.16 -12.22 1.07
C LYS A 50 -14.97 -11.05 1.61
N TYR A 51 -15.40 -10.15 0.74
CA TYR A 51 -16.26 -9.04 1.11
C TYR A 51 -17.71 -9.50 1.09
N THR A 52 -18.22 -9.90 2.25
CA THR A 52 -19.61 -10.33 2.40
C THR A 52 -20.50 -9.10 2.42
N LYS A 53 -21.32 -8.92 1.40
CA LYS A 53 -22.38 -7.92 1.41
C LYS A 53 -23.34 -8.25 2.55
N ARG A 54 -23.74 -7.22 3.30
CA ARG A 54 -24.76 -7.39 4.36
C ARG A 54 -26.01 -8.01 3.74
N GLN A 55 -26.38 -9.21 4.17
CA GLN A 55 -27.53 -9.96 3.63
C GLN A 55 -28.86 -9.56 4.29
N ASN A 56 -28.89 -8.51 5.14
CA ASN A 56 -30.14 -8.08 5.76
C ASN A 56 -31.05 -7.48 4.71
N ALA A 57 -32.25 -8.04 4.61
CA ALA A 57 -33.34 -7.59 3.75
C ALA A 57 -33.87 -6.17 4.10
N ALA A 58 -33.49 -5.63 5.26
CA ALA A 58 -33.84 -4.28 5.71
C ALA A 58 -32.68 -3.32 5.42
N GLY A 59 -32.87 -2.33 4.54
CA GLY A 59 -31.93 -1.28 4.24
C GLY A 59 -31.71 -1.05 2.74
N ALA A 60 -30.92 -0.03 2.40
CA ALA A 60 -30.56 0.26 1.02
C ALA A 60 -29.73 -0.87 0.40
N PRO A 61 -29.92 -1.21 -0.89
CA PRO A 61 -29.15 -2.23 -1.57
C PRO A 61 -27.65 -1.87 -1.56
N ALA A 62 -26.81 -2.89 -1.35
CA ALA A 62 -25.36 -2.69 -1.32
C ALA A 62 -24.84 -2.24 -2.70
N TYR A 63 -23.92 -1.29 -2.70
CA TYR A 63 -23.23 -0.85 -3.91
C TYR A 63 -22.42 -1.97 -4.55
N ASP A 64 -22.19 -1.87 -5.85
CA ASP A 64 -21.31 -2.78 -6.58
C ASP A 64 -19.87 -2.66 -6.06
N VAL A 65 -19.21 -3.79 -5.84
CA VAL A 65 -17.84 -3.81 -5.29
C VAL A 65 -16.81 -3.22 -6.26
N ILE A 66 -17.05 -3.27 -7.57
CA ILE A 66 -16.15 -2.64 -8.55
C ILE A 66 -16.32 -1.13 -8.54
N LEU A 67 -17.54 -0.62 -8.35
CA LEU A 67 -17.78 0.79 -8.16
C LEU A 67 -16.98 1.31 -6.95
N LEU A 68 -17.11 0.65 -5.79
CA LEU A 68 -16.38 1.04 -4.58
C LEU A 68 -14.86 0.92 -4.78
N PHE A 69 -14.41 -0.11 -5.47
CA PHE A 69 -12.98 -0.30 -5.74
C PHE A 69 -12.44 0.78 -6.71
N LYS A 70 -13.17 1.11 -7.77
CA LYS A 70 -12.84 2.23 -8.66
C LYS A 70 -12.82 3.58 -7.92
N MET A 71 -13.70 3.79 -6.94
CA MET A 71 -13.66 4.97 -6.07
C MET A 71 -12.36 5.07 -5.28
N LEU A 72 -11.88 3.96 -4.68
CA LEU A 72 -10.58 3.94 -4.01
C LEU A 72 -9.41 4.23 -4.97
N LEU A 73 -9.48 3.76 -6.21
CA LEU A 73 -8.48 4.10 -7.23
C LEU A 73 -8.50 5.60 -7.55
N LEU A 74 -9.68 6.19 -7.76
CA LEU A 74 -9.81 7.64 -7.97
C LEU A 74 -9.26 8.42 -6.79
N GLN A 75 -9.60 8.01 -5.57
CA GLN A 75 -9.08 8.63 -4.35
C GLN A 75 -7.55 8.65 -4.34
N THR A 76 -6.93 7.51 -4.60
CA THR A 76 -5.47 7.36 -4.61
C THR A 76 -4.83 8.17 -5.74
N TRP A 77 -5.37 8.11 -6.96
CA TRP A 77 -4.78 8.80 -8.12
C TRP A 77 -4.87 10.32 -8.06
N TYR A 78 -5.88 10.85 -7.38
CA TYR A 78 -6.13 12.29 -7.28
C TYR A 78 -5.82 12.86 -5.89
N GLY A 79 -5.35 12.03 -4.94
CA GLY A 79 -4.98 12.47 -3.59
C GLY A 79 -6.17 13.06 -2.81
N LEU A 80 -7.35 12.45 -2.90
CA LEU A 80 -8.58 12.97 -2.31
C LEU A 80 -8.83 12.37 -0.92
N SER A 81 -9.36 13.17 0.01
CA SER A 81 -9.96 12.65 1.24
C SER A 81 -11.28 11.92 0.94
N ASP A 82 -11.81 11.18 1.91
CA ASP A 82 -13.10 10.47 1.73
C ASP A 82 -14.24 11.44 1.38
N CYS A 83 -14.35 12.56 2.06
CA CYS A 83 -15.34 13.60 1.79
C CYS A 83 -15.11 14.28 0.43
N ALA A 84 -13.86 14.64 0.12
CA ALA A 84 -13.53 15.27 -1.16
C ALA A 84 -13.78 14.33 -2.35
N LEU A 85 -13.62 13.01 -2.16
CA LEU A 85 -13.96 12.04 -3.18
C LEU A 85 -15.47 11.99 -3.44
N GLU A 86 -16.28 11.96 -2.38
CA GLU A 86 -17.75 11.99 -2.48
C GLU A 86 -18.22 13.23 -3.24
N GLU A 87 -17.76 14.43 -2.85
CA GLU A 87 -18.06 15.68 -3.54
C GLU A 87 -17.64 15.62 -5.02
N ARG A 88 -16.39 15.16 -5.26
CA ARG A 88 -15.83 15.12 -6.61
C ARG A 88 -16.56 14.14 -7.54
N VAL A 89 -17.07 13.03 -7.01
CA VAL A 89 -17.87 12.06 -7.77
C VAL A 89 -19.21 12.68 -8.18
N ASN A 90 -19.84 13.44 -7.29
CA ASN A 90 -21.11 14.11 -7.58
C ASN A 90 -20.96 15.27 -8.59
N ASP A 91 -19.84 15.99 -8.53
CA ASP A 91 -19.59 17.15 -9.38
C ASP A 91 -18.97 16.81 -10.76
N SER A 92 -18.27 15.66 -10.84
CA SER A 92 -17.49 15.33 -12.02
C SER A 92 -18.14 14.25 -12.88
N VAL A 93 -18.66 14.64 -14.01
CA VAL A 93 -19.16 13.72 -15.05
C VAL A 93 -18.11 12.66 -15.44
N THR A 94 -16.84 13.05 -15.49
CA THR A 94 -15.74 12.13 -15.82
C THR A 94 -15.59 11.03 -14.78
N PHE A 95 -15.72 11.37 -13.51
CA PHE A 95 -15.64 10.39 -12.41
C PHE A 95 -16.88 9.50 -12.41
N SER A 96 -18.07 10.07 -12.48
CA SER A 96 -19.33 9.30 -12.51
C SER A 96 -19.33 8.30 -13.67
N ARG A 97 -18.85 8.70 -14.84
CA ARG A 97 -18.72 7.83 -16.01
C ARG A 97 -17.73 6.68 -15.81
N PHE A 98 -16.55 6.96 -15.26
CA PHE A 98 -15.56 5.91 -14.94
C PHE A 98 -16.11 4.89 -13.93
N LEU A 99 -16.95 5.36 -13.00
CA LEU A 99 -17.63 4.53 -12.01
C LEU A 99 -18.82 3.75 -12.58
N GLY A 100 -19.31 4.11 -13.77
CA GLY A 100 -20.53 3.57 -14.35
C GLY A 100 -21.80 4.07 -13.66
N LEU A 101 -21.76 5.26 -13.05
CA LEU A 101 -22.91 5.92 -12.44
C LEU A 101 -23.69 6.70 -13.50
N SER A 102 -25.00 6.50 -13.55
CA SER A 102 -25.89 7.39 -14.32
C SER A 102 -26.01 8.75 -13.62
N MET A 103 -26.49 9.76 -14.35
CA MET A 103 -26.69 11.11 -13.81
C MET A 103 -27.70 11.16 -12.64
N GLU A 104 -28.61 10.17 -12.56
CA GLU A 104 -29.63 10.06 -11.52
C GLU A 104 -29.21 9.16 -10.37
N ALA A 105 -28.07 8.47 -10.50
CA ALA A 105 -27.62 7.54 -9.48
C ALA A 105 -27.00 8.28 -8.29
N VAL A 106 -27.37 7.85 -7.08
CA VAL A 106 -26.76 8.35 -5.84
C VAL A 106 -25.39 7.70 -5.66
N SER A 107 -24.37 8.53 -5.49
CA SER A 107 -23.01 8.05 -5.19
C SER A 107 -22.91 7.44 -3.78
N PRO A 108 -21.98 6.49 -3.54
CA PRO A 108 -21.64 6.07 -2.18
C PRO A 108 -21.11 7.25 -1.35
N ASP A 109 -21.50 7.28 -0.10
CA ASP A 109 -21.00 8.26 0.87
C ASP A 109 -19.57 7.94 1.35
N HIS A 110 -18.90 8.93 1.95
CA HIS A 110 -17.55 8.82 2.49
C HIS A 110 -17.41 7.71 3.54
N SER A 111 -18.46 7.45 4.36
CA SER A 111 -18.43 6.42 5.38
C SER A 111 -18.48 5.00 4.78
N THR A 112 -19.19 4.84 3.67
CA THR A 112 -19.22 3.58 2.90
C THR A 112 -17.86 3.27 2.28
N ILE A 113 -17.16 4.28 1.76
CA ILE A 113 -15.82 4.15 1.17
C ILE A 113 -14.81 3.77 2.27
N SER A 114 -14.85 4.45 3.40
CA SER A 114 -13.98 4.18 4.56
C SER A 114 -14.15 2.73 5.05
N ARG A 115 -15.39 2.29 5.27
CA ARG A 115 -15.71 0.90 5.67
C ARG A 115 -15.24 -0.14 4.65
N PHE A 116 -15.40 0.14 3.36
CA PHE A 116 -14.95 -0.76 2.31
C PHE A 116 -13.42 -0.88 2.29
N ARG A 117 -12.69 0.23 2.45
CA ARG A 117 -11.22 0.25 2.54
C ARG A 117 -10.73 -0.60 3.71
N THR A 118 -11.31 -0.39 4.91
CA THR A 118 -11.00 -1.17 6.10
C THR A 118 -11.21 -2.66 5.86
N ALA A 119 -12.34 -3.06 5.30
CA ALA A 119 -12.65 -4.46 5.01
C ALA A 119 -11.68 -5.08 3.99
N LEU A 120 -11.23 -4.35 2.95
CA LEU A 120 -10.21 -4.83 2.02
C LEU A 120 -8.86 -5.04 2.71
N THR A 121 -8.48 -4.13 3.60
CA THR A 121 -7.22 -4.22 4.35
C THR A 121 -7.23 -5.41 5.30
N GLU A 122 -8.26 -5.53 6.14
CA GLU A 122 -8.42 -6.61 7.12
C GLU A 122 -8.51 -8.00 6.46
N SER A 123 -9.09 -8.09 5.27
CA SER A 123 -9.20 -9.35 4.53
C SER A 123 -7.90 -9.79 3.85
N GLY A 124 -6.84 -8.96 3.82
CA GLY A 124 -5.57 -9.23 3.12
C GLY A 124 -5.75 -9.40 1.61
N LEU A 125 -6.72 -8.70 1.02
CA LEU A 125 -7.00 -8.80 -0.42
C LEU A 125 -6.06 -7.97 -1.29
N LEU A 126 -5.40 -6.95 -0.74
CA LEU A 126 -4.60 -6.00 -1.51
C LEU A 126 -3.48 -6.68 -2.30
N ASP A 127 -2.76 -7.64 -1.71
CA ASP A 127 -1.71 -8.39 -2.41
C ASP A 127 -2.26 -9.24 -3.54
N LYS A 128 -3.42 -9.87 -3.34
CA LYS A 128 -4.08 -10.67 -4.38
C LYS A 128 -4.57 -9.80 -5.54
N LEU A 129 -5.06 -8.61 -5.23
CA LEU A 129 -5.47 -7.62 -6.23
C LEU A 129 -4.25 -7.14 -7.03
N LEU A 130 -3.13 -6.82 -6.37
CA LEU A 130 -1.87 -6.45 -7.04
C LEU A 130 -1.40 -7.56 -7.99
N LYS A 131 -1.40 -8.82 -7.55
CA LYS A 131 -1.07 -9.97 -8.40
C LYS A 131 -2.02 -10.11 -9.60
N ALA A 132 -3.33 -9.91 -9.40
CA ALA A 132 -4.31 -9.95 -10.47
C ALA A 132 -4.09 -8.82 -11.51
N PHE A 133 -3.76 -7.62 -11.08
CA PHE A 133 -3.37 -6.52 -11.97
C PHE A 133 -2.09 -6.84 -12.74
N ASN A 134 -1.04 -7.27 -12.05
CA ASN A 134 0.23 -7.61 -12.68
C ASN A 134 0.09 -8.72 -13.73
N LYS A 135 -0.77 -9.70 -13.49
CA LYS A 135 -1.09 -10.74 -14.46
C LYS A 135 -1.71 -10.16 -15.74
N GLN A 136 -2.63 -9.20 -15.61
CA GLN A 136 -3.24 -8.54 -16.76
C GLN A 136 -2.24 -7.66 -17.52
N LEU A 137 -1.42 -6.88 -16.81
CA LEU A 137 -0.37 -6.06 -17.42
C LEU A 137 0.65 -6.91 -18.18
N SER A 138 1.00 -8.08 -17.65
CA SER A 138 1.87 -9.03 -18.35
C SER A 138 1.22 -9.63 -19.60
N ALA A 139 -0.08 -9.92 -19.57
CA ALA A 139 -0.84 -10.40 -20.73
C ALA A 139 -0.91 -9.36 -21.87
N HIS A 140 -0.91 -8.07 -21.51
CA HIS A 140 -0.86 -6.95 -22.46
C HIS A 140 0.57 -6.54 -22.87
N HIS A 141 1.59 -7.33 -22.51
CA HIS A 141 3.01 -7.03 -22.77
C HIS A 141 3.49 -5.67 -22.21
N ILE A 142 2.79 -5.11 -21.23
CA ILE A 142 3.17 -3.85 -20.57
C ILE A 142 4.25 -4.10 -19.52
N ALA A 143 4.25 -5.29 -18.89
CA ALA A 143 5.25 -5.69 -17.90
C ALA A 143 6.15 -6.78 -18.49
N ILE A 144 7.40 -6.43 -18.83
CA ILE A 144 8.41 -7.35 -19.37
C ILE A 144 9.20 -7.99 -18.23
N LYS A 145 9.47 -9.29 -18.31
CA LYS A 145 10.19 -10.07 -17.27
C LYS A 145 11.72 -10.07 -17.46
N GLU A 146 12.33 -8.95 -17.81
CA GLU A 146 13.78 -8.88 -18.10
C GLU A 146 14.68 -8.68 -16.89
N GLY A 147 14.15 -8.84 -15.70
CA GLY A 147 14.88 -8.66 -14.45
C GLY A 147 14.04 -7.94 -13.40
N VAL A 148 14.44 -8.10 -12.15
CA VAL A 148 13.74 -7.50 -11.01
C VAL A 148 14.70 -6.67 -10.16
N LEU A 149 14.18 -5.58 -9.61
CA LEU A 149 14.91 -4.66 -8.73
C LEU A 149 14.27 -4.67 -7.37
N ILE A 150 15.08 -4.73 -6.30
CA ILE A 150 14.64 -4.73 -4.92
C ILE A 150 15.29 -3.57 -4.19
N ASP A 151 14.47 -2.81 -3.48
CA ASP A 151 14.93 -1.76 -2.56
C ASP A 151 13.86 -1.44 -1.50
N ALA A 152 14.21 -0.63 -0.50
CA ALA A 152 13.33 -0.23 0.58
C ALA A 152 13.27 1.28 0.77
N SER A 153 12.07 1.80 0.98
CA SER A 153 11.81 3.20 1.33
C SER A 153 11.13 3.31 2.68
N ILE A 154 11.47 4.35 3.46
CA ILE A 154 10.84 4.65 4.74
C ILE A 154 9.64 5.58 4.48
N VAL A 155 8.52 5.23 5.11
CA VAL A 155 7.30 6.04 5.20
C VAL A 155 7.09 6.43 6.64
N ASP A 156 6.94 7.72 6.91
CA ASP A 156 6.71 8.21 8.27
C ASP A 156 5.26 7.98 8.68
N SER A 157 5.05 7.55 9.93
CA SER A 157 3.73 7.55 10.54
C SER A 157 3.41 8.95 11.04
N PRO A 158 2.22 9.52 10.73
CA PRO A 158 1.79 10.79 11.29
C PRO A 158 1.51 10.69 12.80
N HIS A 159 1.31 9.49 13.31
CA HIS A 159 0.98 9.20 14.70
C HIS A 159 2.19 8.74 15.50
N ARG A 160 3.25 9.54 15.48
CA ARG A 160 4.45 9.28 16.29
C ARG A 160 4.20 9.58 17.78
N PRO A 161 4.86 8.85 18.70
CA PRO A 161 4.82 9.21 20.12
C PRO A 161 5.46 10.58 20.32
N ASP A 162 4.79 11.46 21.06
CA ASP A 162 5.38 12.69 21.53
C ASP A 162 6.48 12.34 22.54
N GLY A 163 7.64 12.99 22.47
CA GLY A 163 8.76 12.75 23.37
C GLY A 163 8.54 13.18 24.83
N ILE A 164 7.30 13.45 25.24
CA ILE A 164 6.92 13.86 26.60
C ILE A 164 6.27 12.64 27.27
N LEU A 165 6.98 12.02 28.21
CA LEU A 165 6.41 11.10 29.18
C LEU A 165 5.46 11.89 30.08
N ARG A 166 4.14 11.75 29.89
CA ARG A 166 3.14 12.21 30.85
C ARG A 166 2.97 11.10 31.88
N ILE A 167 3.52 11.32 33.07
CA ILE A 167 3.34 10.46 34.23
C ILE A 167 2.05 10.96 34.91
N THR A 168 0.97 10.18 34.83
CA THR A 168 -0.21 10.43 35.65
C THR A 168 -0.05 9.62 36.93
N VAL A 169 0.08 10.27 38.05
CA VAL A 169 -0.01 9.62 39.38
C VAL A 169 -1.49 9.29 39.59
N ALA A 170 -1.82 8.00 39.70
CA ALA A 170 -3.15 7.60 40.13
C ALA A 170 -3.24 7.88 41.63
N ASP A 171 -4.08 8.85 42.02
CA ASP A 171 -4.37 9.16 43.42
C ASP A 171 -5.43 8.17 43.87
N ASP A 172 -5.03 7.05 44.47
CA ASP A 172 -5.92 6.09 45.09
C ASP A 172 -6.40 6.65 46.45
N ARG A 173 -7.20 7.72 46.43
CA ARG A 173 -7.92 8.21 47.59
C ARG A 173 -9.40 7.80 47.52
N GLU A 174 -9.66 6.50 47.67
CA GLU A 174 -10.93 6.01 48.22
C GLU A 174 -10.63 4.79 49.10
N GLY A 175 -10.59 5.02 50.41
CA GLY A 175 -10.48 3.94 51.38
C GLY A 175 -10.09 4.44 52.78
N THR A 176 -11.10 4.82 53.60
CA THR A 176 -11.17 4.81 55.06
C THR A 176 -9.87 4.90 55.87
N ARG A 177 -9.73 5.99 56.60
CA ARG A 177 -8.81 6.20 57.71
C ARG A 177 -9.03 5.16 58.79
N SER A 178 -7.97 4.43 59.15
CA SER A 178 -7.74 3.94 60.53
C SER A 178 -6.36 4.44 60.93
N ASP A 179 -6.33 5.21 62.00
CA ASP A 179 -5.12 5.64 62.67
C ASP A 179 -4.46 4.40 63.25
N ASP A 180 -3.14 4.32 63.07
CA ASP A 180 -2.06 3.76 63.82
C ASP A 180 -1.11 2.93 62.95
N GLU A 181 0.10 3.40 63.04
CA GLU A 181 1.42 2.80 62.72
C GLU A 181 2.17 3.50 61.62
N LYS A 182 3.19 4.18 62.05
CA LYS A 182 4.30 4.72 61.28
C LYS A 182 5.15 3.56 60.78
N ASP A 183 5.00 3.16 59.59
CA ASP A 183 6.07 2.49 58.84
C ASP A 183 6.32 3.26 57.56
N GLU A 184 7.57 3.68 57.38
CA GLU A 184 8.09 4.27 56.17
C GLU A 184 8.14 3.19 55.09
N GLU A 185 6.97 2.79 54.57
CA GLU A 185 6.91 2.08 53.30
C GLU A 185 6.97 3.12 52.18
N GLU A 186 8.09 3.06 51.45
CA GLU A 186 8.22 3.74 50.16
C GLU A 186 6.97 3.48 49.34
N ALA A 187 6.17 4.50 49.21
CA ALA A 187 5.00 4.47 48.33
C ALA A 187 5.50 4.25 46.89
N TYR A 188 5.46 3.02 46.46
CA TYR A 188 5.65 2.68 45.05
C TYR A 188 4.52 3.31 44.27
N HIS A 189 4.76 4.49 43.75
CA HIS A 189 3.85 5.10 42.80
C HIS A 189 3.82 4.23 41.53
N LYS A 190 2.71 3.57 41.29
CA LYS A 190 2.44 2.79 40.11
C LYS A 190 2.29 3.77 38.94
N PHE A 191 3.35 4.00 38.23
CA PHE A 191 3.34 4.81 37.01
C PHE A 191 2.65 4.01 35.91
N LEU A 192 1.40 4.35 35.61
CA LEU A 192 0.73 3.89 34.42
C LEU A 192 1.23 4.73 33.24
N LEU A 193 2.02 4.12 32.39
CA LEU A 193 2.34 4.65 31.06
C LEU A 193 1.01 4.64 30.25
N GLN A 194 0.30 5.75 30.26
CA GLN A 194 -0.80 5.93 29.31
C GLN A 194 -0.18 6.13 27.92
N GLU A 195 -0.25 5.10 27.09
CA GLU A 195 -0.10 5.30 25.65
C GLU A 195 -1.17 6.31 25.21
N ARG A 196 -0.71 7.42 24.64
CA ARG A 196 -1.62 8.46 24.18
C ARG A 196 -2.53 7.86 23.11
N LYS A 197 -3.86 8.00 23.25
CA LYS A 197 -4.83 7.67 22.21
C LYS A 197 -4.37 8.31 20.88
N GLY A 198 -4.05 7.49 19.88
CA GLY A 198 -3.63 7.94 18.56
C GLY A 198 -2.15 7.68 18.22
N THR A 199 -1.35 7.10 19.12
CA THR A 199 0.00 6.63 18.74
C THR A 199 -0.12 5.32 17.94
N ASP A 200 0.62 5.25 16.84
CA ASP A 200 0.71 4.06 16.01
C ASP A 200 1.64 3.03 16.68
N GLY A 201 1.08 2.07 17.41
CA GLY A 201 1.84 1.06 18.19
C GLY A 201 2.64 0.07 17.34
N GLU A 202 2.38 -0.04 16.04
CA GLU A 202 3.10 -0.96 15.13
C GLU A 202 4.32 -0.30 14.48
N ALA A 203 4.30 1.02 14.32
CA ALA A 203 5.42 1.77 13.79
C ALA A 203 6.63 1.73 14.75
N ARG A 204 7.83 1.90 14.22
CA ARG A 204 9.08 1.89 15.01
C ARG A 204 10.03 2.99 14.58
N TRP A 205 10.91 3.39 15.50
CA TRP A 205 11.99 4.32 15.25
C TRP A 205 13.12 3.67 14.45
N VAL A 206 13.62 4.39 13.45
CA VAL A 206 14.85 4.04 12.75
C VAL A 206 15.76 5.25 12.67
N LYS A 207 17.06 5.05 12.86
CA LYS A 207 18.10 6.06 12.68
C LYS A 207 18.77 5.87 11.32
N LYS A 208 18.62 6.86 10.42
CA LYS A 208 19.49 7.02 9.25
C LYS A 208 20.33 8.30 9.45
N LYS A 209 20.14 9.34 8.65
CA LYS A 209 20.71 10.68 8.92
C LYS A 209 19.95 11.39 10.05
N VAL A 210 18.64 11.22 10.10
CA VAL A 210 17.73 11.70 11.14
C VAL A 210 16.91 10.51 11.67
N TYR A 211 16.37 10.66 12.89
CA TYR A 211 15.42 9.68 13.43
C TYR A 211 14.08 9.83 12.72
N ARG A 212 13.52 8.70 12.28
CA ARG A 212 12.20 8.60 11.65
C ARG A 212 11.37 7.55 12.36
N TYR A 213 10.10 7.82 12.56
CA TYR A 213 9.13 6.90 13.15
C TYR A 213 8.13 6.48 12.07
N GLY A 214 7.99 5.19 11.85
CA GLY A 214 7.08 4.71 10.80
C GLY A 214 7.38 3.30 10.34
N TYR A 215 7.25 3.11 9.04
CA TYR A 215 7.36 1.83 8.36
C TYR A 215 8.41 1.86 7.25
N LYS A 216 8.80 0.69 6.79
CA LYS A 216 9.53 0.51 5.54
C LYS A 216 8.65 -0.23 4.55
N LYS A 217 8.58 0.28 3.34
CA LYS A 217 8.03 -0.43 2.18
C LYS A 217 9.20 -1.05 1.41
N HIS A 218 9.29 -2.37 1.44
CA HIS A 218 10.21 -3.16 0.63
C HIS A 218 9.49 -3.47 -0.67
N VAL A 219 10.06 -3.07 -1.79
CA VAL A 219 9.40 -3.11 -3.08
C VAL A 219 10.24 -3.93 -4.05
N LEU A 220 9.59 -4.81 -4.79
CA LEU A 220 10.13 -5.49 -5.94
C LEU A 220 9.48 -4.91 -7.21
N THR A 221 10.31 -4.42 -8.13
CA THR A 221 9.86 -3.90 -9.43
C THR A 221 10.50 -4.66 -10.58
N ASN A 222 9.91 -4.54 -11.76
CA ASN A 222 10.62 -4.91 -12.99
C ASN A 222 11.55 -3.76 -13.45
N ARG A 223 12.23 -3.94 -14.59
CA ARG A 223 13.15 -2.93 -15.15
C ARG A 223 12.47 -1.64 -15.64
N GLU A 224 11.18 -1.66 -15.90
CA GLU A 224 10.37 -0.48 -16.24
C GLU A 224 9.89 0.30 -15.00
N GLY A 225 10.09 -0.25 -13.79
CA GLY A 225 9.63 0.35 -12.54
C GLY A 225 8.20 0.00 -12.14
N ILE A 226 7.60 -1.00 -12.80
CA ILE A 226 6.28 -1.52 -12.42
C ILE A 226 6.43 -2.37 -11.16
N ILE A 227 5.66 -2.03 -10.13
CA ILE A 227 5.67 -2.73 -8.85
C ILE A 227 5.04 -4.11 -9.01
N ARG A 228 5.77 -5.14 -8.64
CA ARG A 228 5.31 -6.54 -8.66
C ARG A 228 4.89 -7.02 -7.28
N GLN A 229 5.69 -6.70 -6.27
CA GLN A 229 5.46 -7.11 -4.89
C GLN A 229 5.82 -5.98 -3.93
N VAL A 230 5.09 -5.89 -2.81
CA VAL A 230 5.35 -4.94 -1.72
C VAL A 230 5.23 -5.67 -0.39
N ILE A 231 6.20 -5.48 0.49
CA ILE A 231 6.13 -5.90 1.89
C ILE A 231 6.30 -4.67 2.76
N THR A 232 5.39 -4.46 3.69
CA THR A 232 5.49 -3.37 4.68
C THR A 232 5.92 -3.94 6.02
N THR A 233 6.96 -3.34 6.61
CA THR A 233 7.49 -3.73 7.91
C THR A 233 7.67 -2.51 8.80
N PRO A 234 7.75 -2.67 10.15
CA PRO A 234 8.20 -1.59 11.01
C PRO A 234 9.56 -1.05 10.57
N ALA A 235 9.79 0.27 10.69
CA ALA A 235 10.97 0.93 10.12
C ALA A 235 12.31 0.42 10.64
N ASN A 236 12.36 -0.19 11.84
CA ASN A 236 13.58 -0.77 12.42
C ASN A 236 13.95 -2.15 11.83
N ARG A 237 13.07 -2.75 11.03
CA ARG A 237 13.35 -4.03 10.37
C ARG A 237 14.52 -3.90 9.40
N ASN A 238 15.39 -4.91 9.38
CA ASN A 238 16.56 -4.90 8.52
C ASN A 238 16.20 -5.31 7.09
N ASP A 239 16.58 -4.47 6.11
CA ASP A 239 16.24 -4.63 4.69
C ASP A 239 16.72 -5.96 4.11
N LEU A 240 17.89 -6.44 4.57
CA LEU A 240 18.51 -7.68 4.06
C LEU A 240 17.63 -8.93 4.24
N LYS A 241 16.74 -8.94 5.22
CA LYS A 241 15.86 -10.07 5.51
C LYS A 241 14.64 -10.15 4.60
N GLU A 242 14.36 -9.09 3.86
CA GLU A 242 13.13 -9.00 3.07
C GLU A 242 13.33 -9.35 1.59
N LEU A 243 14.58 -9.62 1.14
CA LEU A 243 14.84 -10.06 -0.24
C LEU A 243 14.19 -11.42 -0.53
N ILE A 244 14.41 -12.41 0.31
CA ILE A 244 13.87 -13.76 0.13
C ILE A 244 12.34 -13.77 0.18
N PRO A 245 11.66 -13.14 1.16
CA PRO A 245 10.19 -13.04 1.16
C PRO A 245 9.62 -12.40 -0.10
N LEU A 246 10.24 -11.33 -0.63
CA LEU A 246 9.80 -10.66 -1.86
C LEU A 246 9.90 -11.59 -3.08
N LEU A 247 10.93 -12.42 -3.16
CA LEU A 247 11.16 -13.30 -4.30
C LEU A 247 10.34 -14.59 -4.24
N ARG A 248 10.04 -15.11 -3.04
CA ARG A 248 9.29 -16.38 -2.88
C ARG A 248 7.91 -16.37 -3.51
N GLU A 249 7.28 -15.21 -3.53
CA GLU A 249 5.92 -15.04 -4.05
C GLU A 249 5.88 -14.83 -5.57
N GLU A 250 7.06 -14.73 -6.20
CA GLU A 250 7.22 -14.46 -7.62
C GLU A 250 7.67 -15.68 -8.40
N ASP A 251 6.95 -15.97 -9.47
CA ASP A 251 7.34 -16.98 -10.46
C ASP A 251 8.29 -16.34 -11.50
N LEU A 252 9.58 -16.38 -11.20
CA LEU A 252 10.62 -15.82 -12.05
C LEU A 252 11.27 -16.91 -12.89
N PRO A 253 11.43 -16.69 -14.22
CA PRO A 253 12.19 -17.59 -15.07
C PRO A 253 13.63 -17.78 -14.59
N ALA A 254 14.21 -18.93 -14.87
CA ALA A 254 15.64 -19.15 -14.63
C ALA A 254 16.49 -18.08 -15.34
N ASP A 255 17.65 -17.78 -14.78
CA ASP A 255 18.59 -16.74 -15.24
C ASP A 255 18.05 -15.30 -15.17
N THR A 256 16.90 -15.08 -14.53
CA THR A 256 16.39 -13.71 -14.29
C THR A 256 17.35 -12.94 -13.37
N PRO A 257 17.87 -11.78 -13.80
CA PRO A 257 18.77 -10.97 -12.96
C PRO A 257 18.00 -10.29 -11.83
N VAL A 258 18.55 -10.41 -10.61
CA VAL A 258 18.01 -9.78 -9.40
C VAL A 258 18.97 -8.67 -8.96
N TYR A 259 18.53 -7.42 -9.12
CA TYR A 259 19.30 -6.23 -8.79
C TYR A 259 18.94 -5.74 -7.40
N ALA A 260 19.93 -5.59 -6.52
CA ALA A 260 19.73 -5.03 -5.19
C ALA A 260 20.96 -4.24 -4.71
N ASP A 261 20.78 -3.41 -3.69
CA ASP A 261 21.86 -2.65 -3.07
C ASP A 261 22.81 -3.57 -2.31
N LYS A 262 24.03 -3.07 -2.05
CA LYS A 262 25.03 -3.69 -1.18
C LYS A 262 24.50 -4.03 0.23
N GLY A 263 23.42 -3.39 0.69
CA GLY A 263 22.74 -3.74 1.94
C GLY A 263 22.14 -5.15 1.93
N TYR A 264 21.84 -5.72 0.77
CA TYR A 264 21.30 -7.07 0.60
C TYR A 264 22.40 -8.14 0.37
N ALA A 265 23.67 -7.75 0.35
CA ALA A 265 24.80 -8.63 0.05
C ALA A 265 25.14 -9.54 1.25
N THR A 266 24.33 -10.56 1.50
CA THR A 266 24.54 -11.62 2.47
C THR A 266 24.77 -12.96 1.77
N GLU A 267 25.46 -13.89 2.43
CA GLU A 267 25.67 -15.24 1.91
C GLU A 267 24.32 -15.97 1.74
N GLU A 268 23.40 -15.79 2.67
CA GLU A 268 22.05 -16.35 2.63
C GLU A 268 21.27 -15.90 1.37
N ASN A 269 21.27 -14.60 1.09
CA ASN A 269 20.59 -14.07 -0.09
C ASN A 269 21.21 -14.58 -1.38
N ARG A 270 22.55 -14.64 -1.47
CA ARG A 270 23.25 -15.16 -2.66
C ARG A 270 23.02 -16.66 -2.85
N ALA A 271 23.04 -17.44 -1.75
CA ALA A 271 22.72 -18.86 -1.79
C ALA A 271 21.29 -19.12 -2.25
N PHE A 272 20.33 -18.30 -1.79
CA PHE A 272 18.95 -18.37 -2.26
C PHE A 272 18.84 -18.13 -3.78
N LEU A 273 19.51 -17.10 -4.30
CA LEU A 273 19.49 -16.80 -5.75
C LEU A 273 20.08 -17.97 -6.56
N THR A 274 21.19 -18.54 -6.09
CA THR A 274 21.83 -19.69 -6.74
C THR A 274 20.91 -20.92 -6.74
N LEU A 275 20.28 -21.21 -5.60
CA LEU A 275 19.36 -22.35 -5.45
C LEU A 275 18.14 -22.25 -6.40
N HIS A 276 17.66 -21.05 -6.62
CA HIS A 276 16.52 -20.78 -7.50
C HIS A 276 16.92 -20.46 -8.95
N HIS A 277 18.18 -20.70 -9.31
CA HIS A 277 18.73 -20.43 -10.65
C HIS A 277 18.53 -18.98 -11.12
N LEU A 278 18.54 -18.02 -10.17
CA LEU A 278 18.44 -16.60 -10.47
C LEU A 278 19.85 -16.00 -10.58
N ARG A 279 20.02 -15.02 -11.46
CA ARG A 279 21.30 -14.35 -11.65
C ARG A 279 21.53 -13.30 -10.56
N ASP A 280 22.59 -13.49 -9.79
CA ASP A 280 22.97 -12.56 -8.73
C ASP A 280 23.55 -11.27 -9.31
N CYS A 281 22.77 -10.19 -9.18
CA CYS A 281 23.16 -8.83 -9.52
C CYS A 281 23.12 -7.90 -8.28
N ILE A 282 23.32 -8.47 -7.08
CA ILE A 282 23.45 -7.70 -5.83
C ILE A 282 24.81 -7.01 -5.82
N MET A 283 24.84 -5.70 -5.56
CA MET A 283 26.07 -4.93 -5.47
C MET A 283 26.99 -5.48 -4.38
N HIS A 284 28.30 -5.48 -4.64
CA HIS A 284 29.30 -5.91 -3.67
C HIS A 284 29.48 -4.87 -2.58
N LYS A 285 29.69 -5.36 -1.34
CA LYS A 285 29.95 -4.55 -0.16
C LYS A 285 31.41 -4.68 0.27
N ALA A 286 32.08 -3.55 0.54
CA ALA A 286 33.38 -3.57 1.20
C ALA A 286 33.21 -3.88 2.68
N TYR A 287 34.14 -4.66 3.25
CA TYR A 287 34.20 -4.98 4.67
C TYR A 287 35.48 -4.39 5.25
N ARG A 288 35.56 -4.33 6.59
CA ARG A 288 36.77 -3.90 7.28
C ARG A 288 37.94 -4.82 6.89
N ASN A 289 39.04 -4.24 6.42
CA ASN A 289 40.22 -4.95 5.92
C ASN A 289 40.02 -5.79 4.63
N ARG A 290 38.88 -5.64 3.95
CA ARG A 290 38.61 -6.26 2.65
C ARG A 290 37.99 -5.21 1.71
N PRO A 291 38.81 -4.36 1.06
CA PRO A 291 38.33 -3.43 0.06
C PRO A 291 37.78 -4.19 -1.17
N LEU A 292 36.97 -3.53 -1.95
CA LEU A 292 36.47 -4.10 -3.21
C LEU A 292 37.64 -4.24 -4.21
N SER A 293 37.63 -5.35 -4.95
CA SER A 293 38.53 -5.51 -6.12
C SER A 293 38.09 -4.56 -7.26
N GLN A 294 38.99 -4.32 -8.20
CA GLN A 294 38.67 -3.52 -9.38
C GLN A 294 37.48 -4.09 -10.16
N ALA A 295 37.40 -5.41 -10.33
CA ALA A 295 36.27 -6.08 -10.97
C ALA A 295 34.94 -5.82 -10.22
N GLN A 296 34.95 -5.86 -8.90
CA GLN A 296 33.77 -5.57 -8.08
C GLN A 296 33.36 -4.09 -8.16
N HIS A 297 34.32 -3.18 -8.25
CA HIS A 297 34.02 -1.76 -8.50
C HIS A 297 33.36 -1.55 -9.86
N LEU A 298 33.88 -2.17 -10.93
CA LEU A 298 33.28 -2.11 -12.26
C LEU A 298 31.90 -2.72 -12.30
N PHE A 299 31.70 -3.87 -11.65
CA PHE A 299 30.40 -4.50 -11.50
C PHE A 299 29.40 -3.56 -10.81
N ASN A 300 29.74 -3.01 -9.66
CA ASN A 300 28.87 -2.07 -8.95
C ASN A 300 28.53 -0.85 -9.80
N ARG A 301 29.50 -0.34 -10.57
CA ARG A 301 29.28 0.79 -11.49
C ARG A 301 28.30 0.43 -12.62
N SER A 302 28.34 -0.79 -13.14
CA SER A 302 27.39 -1.25 -14.17
C SER A 302 25.98 -1.46 -13.64
N ILE A 303 25.81 -1.85 -12.37
CA ILE A 303 24.50 -2.07 -11.71
C ILE A 303 23.84 -0.76 -11.29
N SER A 304 24.61 0.24 -10.89
CA SER A 304 24.08 1.49 -10.33
C SER A 304 23.07 2.23 -11.23
N PRO A 305 23.28 2.38 -12.55
CA PRO A 305 22.28 3.01 -13.43
C PRO A 305 20.97 2.23 -13.52
N ILE A 306 21.04 0.88 -13.48
CA ILE A 306 19.85 0.03 -13.54
C ILE A 306 19.00 0.25 -12.28
N ARG A 307 19.64 0.36 -11.11
CA ARG A 307 18.94 0.62 -9.85
C ARG A 307 18.26 1.99 -9.77
N SER A 308 18.68 2.97 -10.56
CA SER A 308 18.01 4.27 -10.60
C SER A 308 16.52 4.18 -10.96
N VAL A 309 16.10 3.11 -11.60
CA VAL A 309 14.68 2.85 -11.93
C VAL A 309 13.83 2.72 -10.67
N ILE A 310 14.26 1.88 -9.69
CA ILE A 310 13.49 1.71 -8.45
C ILE A 310 13.49 2.98 -7.61
N GLU A 311 14.58 3.77 -7.64
CA GLU A 311 14.63 5.07 -6.97
C GLU A 311 13.62 6.04 -7.57
N ARG A 312 13.44 6.05 -8.91
CA ARG A 312 12.39 6.83 -9.59
C ARG A 312 11.00 6.32 -9.23
N THR A 313 10.81 5.01 -9.09
CA THR A 313 9.53 4.42 -8.63
C THR A 313 9.18 4.95 -7.23
N PHE A 314 10.12 4.94 -6.28
CA PHE A 314 9.89 5.54 -4.97
C PHE A 314 9.63 7.06 -5.04
N GLY A 315 10.31 7.76 -5.93
CA GLY A 315 10.04 9.18 -6.20
C GLY A 315 8.61 9.42 -6.67
N SER A 316 8.11 8.56 -7.56
CA SER A 316 6.72 8.61 -8.04
C SER A 316 5.73 8.26 -6.92
N ILE A 317 6.00 7.23 -6.12
CA ILE A 317 5.15 6.85 -4.97
C ILE A 317 5.01 8.04 -4.00
N ARG A 318 6.11 8.70 -3.64
CA ARG A 318 6.08 9.86 -2.73
C ARG A 318 5.36 11.05 -3.33
N ARG A 319 5.57 11.33 -4.62
CA ARG A 319 4.98 12.50 -5.28
C ARG A 319 3.48 12.38 -5.49
N TRP A 320 2.99 11.18 -5.81
CA TRP A 320 1.62 10.96 -6.25
C TRP A 320 0.75 10.26 -5.22
N PHE A 321 1.34 9.60 -4.22
CA PHE A 321 0.62 8.72 -3.29
C PHE A 321 1.03 8.92 -1.82
N ASP A 322 1.69 10.02 -1.52
CA ASP A 322 2.11 10.41 -0.16
C ASP A 322 2.99 9.36 0.56
N GLY A 323 3.75 8.58 -0.18
CA GLY A 323 4.73 7.66 0.38
C GLY A 323 4.52 6.21 0.06
#